data_edfbc1c22752ec00b168575b9de04194
#
_entry.id   edfbc1c22752ec00b168575b9de04194
#
_cell.length_a   1.000
_cell.length_b   1.000
_cell.length_c   1.000
_cell.angle_alpha   90.00
_cell.angle_beta   90.00
_cell.angle_gamma   90.00
#
_symmetry.space_group_name_H-M   'P 1'
#
loop_
_entity.id
_entity.type
_entity.pdbx_description
1 polymer ?
#
loop_
_entity_poly.entity_id
_entity_poly.type
_entity_poly.pdbx_seq_one_letter_code
_entity_poly.pdbx_strand_id
1 'polypeptide(L)'
;MSSTENMGKRTDDNTENETSPLPASDSERQQSLRSCVEVAINNYFQHLDGQKASNVYRMVMSEVELPLLEAVMKYTQQNQTEASSILGLNRGTLRKKLKKYGLIID
;
A
#
# COMPACT_ATOMS: atom_id res chain seq x y z
N MET A 1 -19.63 -17.30 10.52
CA MET A 1 -19.38 -17.16 9.66
C MET A 1 -19.12 -16.90 9.30
N SER A 2 -19.24 -17.01 10.08
CA SER A 2 -18.93 -16.86 9.31
C SER A 2 -18.54 -16.50 9.18
N SER A 3 -18.49 -16.14 9.72
CA SER A 3 -18.20 -16.03 9.03
C SER A 3 -17.82 -15.76 8.96
N THR A 4 -17.77 -15.70 9.55
CA THR A 4 -17.42 -15.66 8.88
C THR A 4 -17.09 -15.43 8.68
N GLU A 5 -17.02 -15.36 9.14
CA GLU A 5 -16.80 -15.31 8.44
C GLU A 5 -16.45 -14.82 8.21
N ASN A 6 -16.44 -15.29 8.91
CA ASN A 6 -16.09 -15.04 8.17
C ASN A 6 -15.75 -14.60 8.14
N MET A 7 -15.70 -14.44 8.45
CA MET A 7 -15.56 -14.18 7.84
C MET A 7 -15.44 -13.70 7.57
N GLY A 8 -15.13 -13.77 8.31
CA GLY A 8 -15.17 -13.39 7.42
C GLY A 8 -15.05 -13.03 7.29
N LYS A 9 -15.07 -12.38 7.24
CA LYS A 9 -15.08 -12.20 6.47
C LYS A 9 -14.92 -11.54 6.30
N ARG A 10 -14.91 -11.40 6.67
CA ARG A 10 -14.86 -10.93 5.94
C ARG A 10 -14.73 -10.30 5.57
N THR A 11 -14.75 -10.10 5.97
CA THR A 11 -14.65 -9.71 5.07
C THR A 11 -14.51 -9.04 4.96
N ASP A 12 -14.61 -8.76 5.17
CA ASP A 12 -14.49 -8.25 4.48
C ASP A 12 -14.30 -7.62 4.45
N ASP A 13 -14.57 -7.39 4.67
CA ASP A 13 -14.51 -6.95 4.04
C ASP A 13 -14.39 -6.54 3.73
N ASN A 14 -14.77 -6.49 3.79
CA ASN A 14 -14.82 -6.25 2.94
C ASN A 14 -14.91 -5.94 2.49
N THR A 15 -15.22 -5.88 2.45
CA THR A 15 -15.49 -5.77 1.58
C THR A 15 -15.60 -5.37 1.26
N GLU A 16 -15.80 -5.29 1.23
CA GLU A 16 -15.99 -5.10 0.53
C GLU A 16 -16.03 -4.73 -0.07
N ASN A 17 -16.40 -4.78 -0.22
CA ASN A 17 -16.48 -4.61 -1.14
C ASN A 17 -16.21 -4.48 -1.86
N GLU A 18 -16.90 -4.42 -1.82
CA GLU A 18 -16.59 -4.43 -2.50
C GLU A 18 -15.84 -4.05 -3.27
N THR A 19 -15.77 -3.37 -3.39
CA THR A 19 -14.87 -3.16 -4.17
C THR A 19 -13.87 -3.90 -4.21
N SER A 20 -13.22 -3.81 -5.20
CA SER A 20 -12.48 -4.75 -5.42
C SER A 20 -11.24 -4.91 -4.89
N PRO A 21 -11.09 -5.79 -4.30
CA PRO A 21 -9.83 -6.09 -3.67
C PRO A 21 -8.73 -6.31 -4.68
N LEU A 22 -7.53 -6.34 -4.20
CA LEU A 22 -6.39 -6.67 -5.02
C LEU A 22 -6.56 -8.06 -5.61
N PRO A 23 -6.19 -8.25 -6.87
CA PRO A 23 -6.28 -9.57 -7.45
C PRO A 23 -5.34 -10.52 -6.73
N ALA A 24 -5.72 -11.77 -6.68
CA ALA A 24 -4.92 -12.76 -5.96
C ALA A 24 -4.80 -14.02 -6.78
N SER A 25 -3.58 -14.37 -7.09
CA SER A 25 -3.27 -15.70 -7.57
C SER A 25 -3.13 -16.58 -6.33
N ASP A 26 -2.89 -17.86 -6.53
CA ASP A 26 -2.73 -18.75 -5.40
C ASP A 26 -1.57 -18.33 -4.50
N SER A 27 -0.46 -17.92 -5.08
CA SER A 27 0.66 -17.47 -4.27
C SER A 27 0.36 -16.15 -3.60
N GLU A 28 -0.38 -15.29 -4.26
CA GLU A 28 -0.67 -13.96 -3.73
C GLU A 28 -1.66 -13.97 -2.59
N ARG A 29 -2.54 -14.95 -2.54
CA ARG A 29 -3.47 -15.06 -1.42
C ARG A 29 -2.74 -15.22 -0.11
N GLN A 30 -1.55 -15.80 -0.15
CA GLN A 30 -0.75 -15.98 1.04
C GLN A 30 0.05 -14.74 1.37
N GLN A 31 0.10 -13.79 0.43
CA GLN A 31 0.93 -12.61 0.54
C GLN A 31 0.12 -11.34 0.31
N SER A 32 -1.01 -11.21 1.00
CA SER A 32 -1.79 -9.99 0.87
C SER A 32 -0.95 -8.80 1.35
N LEU A 33 -1.28 -7.61 0.87
CA LEU A 33 -0.59 -6.40 1.30
C LEU A 33 -0.66 -6.25 2.82
N ARG A 34 -1.84 -6.47 3.39
CA ARG A 34 -2.02 -6.37 4.84
C ARG A 34 -1.09 -7.33 5.57
N SER A 35 -1.03 -8.56 5.10
CA SER A 35 -0.19 -9.58 5.71
C SER A 35 1.29 -9.21 5.63
N CYS A 36 1.71 -8.69 4.48
CA CYS A 36 3.10 -8.26 4.32
C CYS A 36 3.45 -7.14 5.29
N VAL A 37 2.53 -6.19 5.48
CA VAL A 37 2.77 -5.09 6.41
C VAL A 37 2.86 -5.61 7.83
N GLU A 38 1.97 -6.54 8.21
CA GLU A 38 2.02 -7.12 9.54
C GLU A 38 3.34 -7.79 9.83
N VAL A 39 3.82 -8.61 8.90
CA VAL A 39 5.09 -9.28 9.07
C VAL A 39 6.23 -8.29 9.18
N ALA A 40 6.24 -7.31 8.30
CA ALA A 40 7.32 -6.32 8.28
C ALA A 40 7.36 -5.53 9.59
N ILE A 41 6.20 -5.14 10.11
CA ILE A 41 6.15 -4.36 11.34
C ILE A 41 6.57 -5.20 12.54
N ASN A 42 6.09 -6.44 12.61
CA ASN A 42 6.49 -7.30 13.72
C ASN A 42 7.99 -7.56 13.71
N ASN A 43 8.56 -7.77 12.54
CA ASN A 43 10.01 -7.95 12.41
C ASN A 43 10.75 -6.70 12.86
N TYR A 44 10.25 -5.52 12.49
CA TYR A 44 10.87 -4.28 12.88
C TYR A 44 10.94 -4.17 14.41
N PHE A 45 9.81 -4.45 15.09
CA PHE A 45 9.79 -4.35 16.54
C PHE A 45 10.70 -5.38 17.21
N GLN A 46 10.83 -6.56 16.61
CA GLN A 46 11.67 -7.60 17.18
C GLN A 46 13.16 -7.30 17.04
N HIS A 47 13.53 -6.42 16.11
CA HIS A 47 14.94 -6.15 15.81
C HIS A 47 15.38 -4.75 16.26
N LEU A 48 14.68 -4.18 17.24
CA LEU A 48 15.05 -2.85 17.74
C LEU A 48 16.30 -2.87 18.60
N ASP A 49 16.61 -4.03 19.19
CA ASP A 49 17.83 -4.17 20.01
C ASP A 49 17.92 -3.11 21.10
N GLY A 50 16.80 -2.89 21.79
CA GLY A 50 16.77 -1.92 22.88
C GLY A 50 16.58 -0.47 22.45
N GLN A 51 16.59 -0.22 21.15
CA GLN A 51 16.36 1.12 20.66
C GLN A 51 14.86 1.43 20.69
N LYS A 52 14.55 2.70 20.83
CA LYS A 52 13.16 3.12 20.87
C LYS A 52 12.59 3.23 19.47
N ALA A 53 11.41 2.68 19.26
CA ALA A 53 10.73 2.82 17.97
C ALA A 53 10.34 4.28 17.78
N SER A 54 10.52 4.81 16.57
CA SER A 54 10.12 6.17 16.27
C SER A 54 9.88 6.32 14.78
N ASN A 55 9.04 7.29 14.42
CA ASN A 55 8.73 7.61 13.03
C ASN A 55 8.21 6.39 12.24
N VAL A 56 7.53 5.49 12.92
CA VAL A 56 7.08 4.24 12.31
C VAL A 56 6.09 4.49 11.18
N TYR A 57 5.15 5.41 11.39
CA TYR A 57 4.16 5.71 10.36
C TYR A 57 4.85 6.17 9.07
N ARG A 58 5.76 7.12 9.18
CA ARG A 58 6.46 7.64 8.01
C ARG A 58 7.28 6.56 7.32
N MET A 59 7.93 5.72 8.12
CA MET A 59 8.72 4.62 7.58
C MET A 59 7.86 3.68 6.75
N VAL A 60 6.72 3.26 7.31
CA VAL A 60 5.84 2.33 6.62
C VAL A 60 5.26 2.96 5.37
N MET A 61 4.78 4.20 5.48
CA MET A 61 4.16 4.84 4.33
C MET A 61 5.14 5.06 3.20
N SER A 62 6.39 5.35 3.51
CA SER A 62 7.40 5.49 2.47
C SER A 62 7.65 4.19 1.73
N GLU A 63 7.68 3.08 2.48
CA GLU A 63 7.89 1.76 1.87
C GLU A 63 6.73 1.35 0.97
N VAL A 64 5.53 1.79 1.29
CA VAL A 64 4.35 1.45 0.49
C VAL A 64 4.17 2.43 -0.67
N GLU A 65 4.38 3.72 -0.42
CA GLU A 65 4.13 4.73 -1.44
C GLU A 65 5.04 4.60 -2.65
N LEU A 66 6.31 4.31 -2.43
CA LEU A 66 7.24 4.26 -3.54
C LEU A 66 6.84 3.22 -4.60
N PRO A 67 6.67 1.95 -4.24
CA PRO A 67 6.27 0.98 -5.26
C PRO A 67 4.88 1.25 -5.82
N LEU A 68 3.98 1.80 -5.01
CA LEU A 68 2.65 2.13 -5.50
C LEU A 68 2.72 3.22 -6.58
N LEU A 69 3.46 4.29 -6.32
CA LEU A 69 3.59 5.37 -7.28
C LEU A 69 4.31 4.91 -8.54
N GLU A 70 5.37 4.11 -8.37
CA GLU A 70 6.08 3.57 -9.53
C GLU A 70 5.15 2.75 -10.42
N ALA A 71 4.36 1.88 -9.80
CA ALA A 71 3.47 1.01 -10.56
C ALA A 71 2.40 1.80 -11.31
N VAL A 72 1.82 2.81 -10.65
CA VAL A 72 0.77 3.59 -11.29
C VAL A 72 1.35 4.48 -12.40
N MET A 73 2.52 5.06 -12.20
CA MET A 73 3.13 5.87 -13.24
C MET A 73 3.51 5.02 -14.44
N LYS A 74 3.97 3.80 -14.21
CA LYS A 74 4.27 2.88 -15.30
C LYS A 74 2.99 2.49 -16.04
N TYR A 75 1.94 2.18 -15.31
CA TYR A 75 0.67 1.77 -15.89
C TYR A 75 0.07 2.88 -16.76
N THR A 76 0.23 4.14 -16.35
CA THR A 76 -0.33 5.28 -17.06
C THR A 76 0.66 5.87 -18.06
N GLN A 77 1.82 5.24 -18.24
CA GLN A 77 2.86 5.72 -19.15
C GLN A 77 3.25 7.17 -18.84
N GLN A 78 3.41 7.44 -17.55
CA GLN A 78 3.85 8.74 -17.02
C GLN A 78 2.81 9.85 -17.15
N ASN A 79 1.55 9.48 -17.34
CA ASN A 79 0.48 10.46 -17.41
C ASN A 79 0.02 10.83 -16.00
N GLN A 80 0.43 11.99 -15.51
CA GLN A 80 0.14 12.40 -14.13
C GLN A 80 -1.35 12.65 -13.90
N THR A 81 -2.06 13.14 -14.90
CA THR A 81 -3.48 13.38 -14.75
C THR A 81 -4.23 12.07 -14.53
N GLU A 82 -3.92 11.09 -15.34
CA GLU A 82 -4.55 9.77 -15.20
C GLU A 82 -4.13 9.10 -13.91
N ALA A 83 -2.86 9.23 -13.56
CA ALA A 83 -2.34 8.62 -12.33
C ALA A 83 -3.03 9.21 -11.10
N SER A 84 -3.22 10.53 -11.07
CA SER A 84 -3.88 11.14 -9.93
C SER A 84 -5.32 10.66 -9.80
N SER A 85 -5.99 10.45 -10.92
CA SER A 85 -7.36 9.94 -10.91
C SER A 85 -7.39 8.51 -10.35
N ILE A 86 -6.48 7.66 -10.82
CA ILE A 86 -6.42 6.28 -10.33
C ILE A 86 -6.13 6.22 -8.86
N LEU A 87 -5.21 7.06 -8.39
CA LEU A 87 -4.80 7.06 -6.99
C LEU A 87 -5.77 7.77 -6.07
N GLY A 88 -6.66 8.60 -6.63
CA GLY A 88 -7.55 9.39 -5.80
C GLY A 88 -6.86 10.57 -5.13
N LEU A 89 -5.78 11.05 -5.73
CA LEU A 89 -5.03 12.20 -5.22
C LEU A 89 -5.19 13.37 -6.18
N ASN A 90 -5.12 14.60 -5.67
CA ASN A 90 -5.07 15.72 -6.60
C ASN A 90 -3.67 15.80 -7.21
N ARG A 91 -3.56 16.50 -8.34
CA ARG A 91 -2.32 16.52 -9.10
C ARG A 91 -1.16 17.14 -8.33
N GLY A 92 -1.47 18.18 -7.53
CA GLY A 92 -0.41 18.81 -6.74
C GLY A 92 0.18 17.87 -5.71
N THR A 93 -0.68 17.13 -5.03
CA THR A 93 -0.24 16.15 -4.04
C THR A 93 0.58 15.04 -4.71
N LEU A 94 0.08 14.53 -5.84
CA LEU A 94 0.81 13.50 -6.56
C LEU A 94 2.19 13.99 -6.98
N ARG A 95 2.25 15.20 -7.53
CA ARG A 95 3.51 15.76 -8.00
C ARG A 95 4.53 15.91 -6.87
N LYS A 96 4.06 16.37 -5.71
CA LYS A 96 4.96 16.47 -4.55
C LYS A 96 5.51 15.12 -4.15
N LYS A 97 4.66 14.10 -4.15
CA LYS A 97 5.12 12.76 -3.79
C LYS A 97 6.09 12.21 -4.82
N LEU A 98 5.82 12.43 -6.10
CA LEU A 98 6.72 11.96 -7.14
C LEU A 98 8.10 12.60 -7.01
N LYS A 99 8.14 13.88 -6.69
CA LYS A 99 9.42 14.55 -6.46
C LYS A 99 10.12 14.01 -5.23
N LYS A 100 9.35 13.78 -4.17
CA LYS A 100 9.90 13.27 -2.92
C LYS A 100 10.67 11.97 -3.14
N TYR A 101 10.13 11.11 -4.00
CA TYR A 101 10.76 9.81 -4.24
C TYR A 101 11.67 9.80 -5.46
N GLY A 102 11.90 10.96 -6.06
CA GLY A 102 12.80 11.02 -7.20
C GLY A 102 12.24 10.41 -8.48
N LEU A 103 10.93 10.33 -8.58
CA LEU A 103 10.28 9.70 -9.74
C LEU A 103 10.04 10.69 -10.86
N ILE A 104 10.12 11.96 -10.59
CA ILE A 104 10.11 13.00 -11.62
C ILE A 104 11.17 14.06 -11.28
N ILE A 105 11.59 14.76 -12.29
CA ILE A 105 12.53 15.87 -12.12
C ILE A 105 11.75 17.16 -12.26
N ASP A 106 12.08 18.11 -11.45
CA ASP A 106 11.38 19.38 -11.47
C ASP A 106 11.85 20.27 -12.60
#